data_c42c762d4b01b924a58882a9e2de0db7
#
_entry.id   c42c762d4b01b924a58882a9e2de0db7
#
_cell.length_a   1.000
_cell.length_b   1.000
_cell.length_c   1.000
_cell.angle_alpha   90.00
_cell.angle_beta   90.00
_cell.angle_gamma   90.00
#
_symmetry.space_group_name_H-M   'P 1'
#
loop_
_entity.id
_entity.type
_entity.pdbx_description
1 polymer ?
#
loop_
_entity_poly.entity_id
_entity_poly.type
_entity_poly.pdbx_seq_one_letter_code
_entity_poly.pdbx_strand_id
1 'polypeptide(L)'
;MGYKACELAYTRCEDWLSELLLHLDGNRKMVEDFLAAHLPMIHAFPLEGTYLQWLDFRALGMDHEALEDFMHHKAYWFCDEGYIFGEGGRGFERLNLACPRQVLEDALLRLEKAIQTR
;
A
#
# COMPACT_ATOMS: atom_id res chain seq x y z
N MET A 1 -12.93 7.17 28.98
CA MET A 1 -11.89 7.73 28.07
C MET A 1 -12.37 7.73 26.62
N GLY A 2 -12.85 6.62 26.02
CA GLY A 2 -13.21 6.52 24.61
C GLY A 2 -14.22 7.55 24.10
N TYR A 3 -15.34 7.77 24.80
CA TYR A 3 -16.33 8.78 24.38
C TYR A 3 -15.76 10.20 24.32
N LYS A 4 -14.90 10.58 25.29
CA LYS A 4 -14.29 11.90 25.29
C LYS A 4 -13.24 12.05 24.18
N ALA A 5 -12.49 11.01 23.87
CA ALA A 5 -11.55 11.00 22.75
C ALA A 5 -12.31 11.13 21.42
N CYS A 6 -13.41 10.40 21.25
CA CYS A 6 -14.25 10.48 20.05
C CYS A 6 -14.83 11.89 19.87
N GLU A 7 -15.42 12.48 20.93
CA GLU A 7 -15.91 13.85 20.89
C GLU A 7 -14.84 14.86 20.47
N LEU A 8 -13.64 14.75 21.07
CA LEU A 8 -12.52 15.65 20.75
C LEU A 8 -12.02 15.47 19.31
N ALA A 9 -11.94 14.23 18.83
CA ALA A 9 -11.52 13.95 17.45
C ALA A 9 -12.46 14.65 16.45
N TYR A 10 -13.77 14.54 16.63
CA TYR A 10 -14.74 15.14 15.71
C TYR A 10 -14.96 16.66 15.91
N THR A 11 -14.60 17.21 17.05
CA THR A 11 -14.88 18.63 17.33
C THR A 11 -13.66 19.53 17.33
N ARG A 12 -12.44 18.96 17.39
CA ARG A 12 -11.21 19.74 17.57
C ARG A 12 -10.02 19.31 16.71
N CYS A 13 -10.15 18.26 15.89
CA CYS A 13 -9.02 17.69 15.12
C CYS A 13 -9.20 17.84 13.61
N GLU A 14 -9.98 18.80 13.14
CA GLU A 14 -10.22 19.01 11.71
C GLU A 14 -8.94 19.40 10.96
N ASP A 15 -8.13 20.31 11.51
CA ASP A 15 -6.87 20.74 10.92
C ASP A 15 -5.89 19.55 10.79
N TRP A 16 -5.76 18.76 11.87
CA TRP A 16 -4.94 17.56 11.85
C TRP A 16 -5.40 16.55 10.80
N LEU A 17 -6.71 16.33 10.68
CA LEU A 17 -7.27 15.44 9.67
C LEU A 17 -6.99 15.95 8.27
N SER A 18 -7.11 17.25 8.02
CA SER A 18 -6.83 17.86 6.73
C SER A 18 -5.37 17.67 6.32
N GLU A 19 -4.42 17.88 7.24
CA GLU A 19 -2.99 17.64 7.00
C GLU A 19 -2.70 16.14 6.74
N LEU A 20 -3.33 15.25 7.51
CA LEU A 20 -3.22 13.80 7.29
C LEU A 20 -3.72 13.39 5.90
N LEU A 21 -4.86 13.90 5.46
CA LEU A 21 -5.41 13.59 4.14
C LEU A 21 -4.49 14.07 3.02
N LEU A 22 -3.86 15.24 3.15
CA LEU A 22 -2.85 15.72 2.20
C LEU A 22 -1.62 14.82 2.16
N HIS A 23 -1.16 14.33 3.32
CA HIS A 23 -0.05 13.40 3.41
C HIS A 23 -0.38 12.07 2.72
N LEU A 24 -1.56 11.50 2.99
CA LEU A 24 -2.03 10.24 2.41
C LEU A 24 -2.21 10.35 0.89
N ASP A 25 -2.79 11.45 0.40
CA ASP A 25 -2.92 11.69 -1.04
C ASP A 25 -1.56 11.85 -1.73
N GLY A 26 -0.61 12.50 -1.08
CA GLY A 26 0.77 12.58 -1.55
C GLY A 26 1.45 11.21 -1.62
N ASN A 27 1.25 10.34 -0.63
CA ASN A 27 1.77 8.98 -0.64
C ASN A 27 1.10 8.13 -1.73
N ARG A 28 -0.23 8.23 -1.89
CA ARG A 28 -0.98 7.57 -2.95
C ARG A 28 -0.43 7.92 -4.33
N LYS A 29 -0.31 9.21 -4.63
CA LYS A 29 0.24 9.70 -5.91
C LYS A 29 1.65 9.19 -6.15
N MET A 30 2.50 9.21 -5.14
CA MET A 30 3.87 8.71 -5.25
C MET A 30 3.90 7.23 -5.63
N VAL A 31 3.04 6.39 -5.02
CA VAL A 31 2.94 4.97 -5.37
C VAL A 31 2.47 4.79 -6.81
N GLU A 32 1.40 5.48 -7.21
CA GLU A 32 0.84 5.39 -8.55
C GLU A 32 1.85 5.85 -9.62
N ASP A 33 2.51 6.98 -9.41
CA ASP A 33 3.52 7.53 -10.32
C ASP A 33 4.74 6.61 -10.42
N PHE A 34 5.21 6.07 -9.28
CA PHE A 34 6.32 5.14 -9.26
C PHE A 34 6.01 3.84 -10.00
N LEU A 35 4.85 3.24 -9.74
CA LEU A 35 4.44 2.01 -10.42
C LEU A 35 4.30 2.25 -11.93
N ALA A 36 3.69 3.34 -12.35
CA ALA A 36 3.55 3.67 -13.75
C ALA A 36 4.89 3.86 -14.48
N ALA A 37 5.88 4.46 -13.80
CA ALA A 37 7.20 4.73 -14.37
C ALA A 37 8.14 3.52 -14.36
N HIS A 38 8.14 2.74 -13.30
CA HIS A 38 9.15 1.72 -13.03
C HIS A 38 8.63 0.28 -13.09
N LEU A 39 7.36 0.06 -12.75
CA LEU A 39 6.73 -1.26 -12.64
C LEU A 39 5.34 -1.28 -13.28
N PRO A 40 5.21 -0.93 -14.58
CA PRO A 40 3.91 -0.77 -15.23
C PRO A 40 3.07 -2.06 -15.31
N MET A 41 3.65 -3.22 -14.98
CA MET A 41 2.93 -4.49 -14.87
C MET A 41 2.13 -4.62 -13.57
N ILE A 42 2.41 -3.79 -12.55
CA ILE A 42 1.68 -3.78 -11.28
C ILE A 42 0.65 -2.67 -11.33
N HIS A 43 -0.61 -3.03 -11.11
CA HIS A 43 -1.70 -2.08 -11.16
C HIS A 43 -2.18 -1.68 -9.77
N ALA A 44 -2.16 -0.37 -9.48
CA ALA A 44 -2.79 0.20 -8.30
C ALA A 44 -4.24 0.55 -8.62
N PHE A 45 -5.20 0.02 -7.85
CA PHE A 45 -6.61 0.39 -8.00
C PHE A 45 -6.86 1.79 -7.44
N PRO A 46 -7.83 2.54 -8.01
CA PRO A 46 -8.22 3.84 -7.48
C PRO A 46 -8.59 3.76 -5.99
N LEU A 47 -8.01 4.63 -5.19
CA LEU A 47 -8.30 4.72 -3.76
C LEU A 47 -9.38 5.78 -3.52
N GLU A 48 -10.61 5.35 -3.30
CA GLU A 48 -11.76 6.24 -3.03
C GLU A 48 -11.96 6.55 -1.55
N GLY A 49 -11.31 5.79 -0.67
CA GLY A 49 -11.41 5.98 0.78
C GLY A 49 -10.37 5.18 1.54
N THR A 50 -10.19 5.47 2.80
CA THR A 50 -9.18 4.88 3.69
C THR A 50 -7.73 5.23 3.30
N TYR A 51 -6.79 4.43 3.78
CA TYR A 51 -5.35 4.51 3.50
C TYR A 51 -4.79 3.16 3.06
N LEU A 52 -5.68 2.26 2.61
CA LEU A 52 -5.35 0.88 2.26
C LEU A 52 -5.58 0.69 0.76
N GLN A 53 -4.50 0.63 0.00
CA GLN A 53 -4.54 0.54 -1.46
C GLN A 53 -4.35 -0.90 -1.94
N TRP A 54 -5.20 -1.36 -2.85
CA TRP A 54 -5.04 -2.63 -3.54
C TRP A 54 -4.06 -2.51 -4.69
N LEU A 55 -3.12 -3.47 -4.74
CA LEU A 55 -2.13 -3.62 -5.79
C LEU A 55 -2.29 -4.99 -6.44
N ASP A 56 -2.34 -5.04 -7.76
CA ASP A 56 -2.46 -6.26 -8.56
C ASP A 56 -1.08 -6.73 -9.04
N PHE A 57 -0.63 -7.87 -8.51
CA PHE A 57 0.64 -8.50 -8.86
C PHE A 57 0.48 -9.72 -9.78
N ARG A 58 -0.72 -10.03 -10.26
CA ARG A 58 -1.00 -11.22 -11.07
C ARG A 58 -0.16 -11.29 -12.34
N ALA A 59 0.26 -10.15 -12.89
CA ALA A 59 1.15 -10.09 -14.05
C ALA A 59 2.54 -10.70 -13.79
N LEU A 60 2.95 -10.90 -12.54
CA LEU A 60 4.19 -11.59 -12.19
C LEU A 60 4.09 -13.12 -12.36
N GLY A 61 2.88 -13.68 -12.53
CA GLY A 61 2.66 -15.11 -12.76
C GLY A 61 3.01 -16.00 -11.56
N MET A 62 3.01 -15.45 -10.34
CA MET A 62 3.22 -16.19 -9.09
C MET A 62 1.87 -16.67 -8.54
N ASP A 63 1.84 -17.85 -7.94
CA ASP A 63 0.74 -18.20 -7.06
C ASP A 63 0.84 -17.42 -5.73
N HIS A 64 -0.15 -17.59 -4.85
CA HIS A 64 -0.22 -16.78 -3.63
C HIS A 64 0.91 -17.08 -2.64
N GLU A 65 1.36 -18.34 -2.54
CA GLU A 65 2.46 -18.75 -1.65
C GLU A 65 3.80 -18.19 -2.17
N ALA A 66 4.04 -18.28 -3.47
CA ALA A 66 5.24 -17.74 -4.11
C ALA A 66 5.28 -16.20 -4.07
N LEU A 67 4.11 -15.53 -4.17
CA LEU A 67 4.04 -14.07 -4.05
C LEU A 67 4.36 -13.63 -2.62
N GLU A 68 3.79 -14.29 -1.60
CA GLU A 68 4.07 -14.02 -0.19
C GLU A 68 5.56 -14.21 0.13
N ASP A 69 6.15 -15.36 -0.29
CA ASP A 69 7.59 -15.61 -0.10
C ASP A 69 8.44 -14.53 -0.78
N PHE A 70 8.09 -14.17 -2.01
CA PHE A 70 8.78 -13.10 -2.74
C PHE A 70 8.68 -11.76 -2.02
N MET A 71 7.49 -11.36 -1.58
CA MET A 71 7.27 -10.10 -0.87
C MET A 71 8.08 -10.05 0.44
N HIS A 72 8.03 -11.12 1.24
CA HIS A 72 8.70 -11.16 2.53
C HIS A 72 10.22 -11.28 2.44
N HIS A 73 10.74 -12.15 1.56
CA HIS A 73 12.15 -12.52 1.55
C HIS A 73 12.99 -11.88 0.44
N LYS A 74 12.35 -11.31 -0.60
CA LYS A 74 13.06 -10.62 -1.70
C LYS A 74 12.82 -9.13 -1.70
N ALA A 75 11.57 -8.71 -1.64
CA ALA A 75 11.20 -7.29 -1.62
C ALA A 75 11.28 -6.66 -0.21
N TYR A 76 11.24 -7.49 0.84
CA TYR A 76 11.10 -7.04 2.25
C TYR A 76 9.90 -6.12 2.44
N TRP A 77 8.77 -6.55 1.84
CA TRP A 77 7.47 -5.94 1.95
C TRP A 77 6.56 -6.82 2.82
N PHE A 78 5.92 -6.18 3.81
CA PHE A 78 4.97 -6.82 4.71
C PHE A 78 3.63 -6.08 4.56
N CYS A 79 2.90 -6.44 3.52
CA CYS A 79 1.54 -6.00 3.25
C CYS A 79 0.53 -7.01 3.83
N ASP A 80 -0.75 -6.74 3.64
CA ASP A 80 -1.77 -7.77 3.87
C ASP A 80 -1.94 -8.55 2.56
N GLU A 81 -1.67 -9.83 2.58
CA GLU A 81 -1.81 -10.72 1.43
C GLU A 81 -3.28 -10.80 1.00
N GLY A 82 -3.53 -10.59 -0.29
CA GLY A 82 -4.90 -10.51 -0.79
C GLY A 82 -5.73 -11.76 -0.56
N TYR A 83 -5.13 -12.96 -0.55
CA TYR A 83 -5.85 -14.23 -0.36
C TYR A 83 -6.54 -14.34 1.01
N ILE A 84 -6.08 -13.62 2.05
CA ILE A 84 -6.75 -13.63 3.37
C ILE A 84 -8.16 -13.01 3.32
N PHE A 85 -8.46 -12.24 2.27
CA PHE A 85 -9.77 -11.63 2.03
C PHE A 85 -10.67 -12.50 1.14
N GLY A 86 -10.20 -13.69 0.74
CA GLY A 86 -10.94 -14.66 -0.05
C GLY A 86 -10.27 -15.00 -1.38
N GLU A 87 -10.84 -15.97 -2.10
CA GLU A 87 -10.29 -16.50 -3.37
C GLU A 87 -10.03 -15.43 -4.43
N GLY A 88 -10.89 -14.40 -4.51
CA GLY A 88 -10.73 -13.29 -5.46
C GLY A 88 -9.54 -12.38 -5.16
N GLY A 89 -8.94 -12.48 -3.98
CA GLY A 89 -7.77 -11.68 -3.57
C GLY A 89 -6.42 -12.32 -3.90
N ARG A 90 -6.39 -13.52 -4.49
CA ARG A 90 -5.14 -14.19 -4.86
C ARG A 90 -4.36 -13.38 -5.90
N GLY A 91 -3.08 -13.16 -5.66
CA GLY A 91 -2.21 -12.36 -6.52
C GLY A 91 -2.33 -10.84 -6.30
N PHE A 92 -3.00 -10.44 -5.22
CA PHE A 92 -3.12 -9.05 -4.79
C PHE A 92 -2.43 -8.84 -3.45
N GLU A 93 -2.00 -7.59 -3.21
CA GLU A 93 -1.46 -7.13 -1.94
C GLU A 93 -2.19 -5.85 -1.50
N ARG A 94 -2.46 -5.70 -0.20
CA ARG A 94 -3.08 -4.49 0.36
C ARG A 94 -2.04 -3.65 1.08
N LEU A 95 -1.61 -2.58 0.42
CA LEU A 95 -0.60 -1.66 0.92
C LEU A 95 -1.19 -0.62 1.87
N ASN A 96 -0.58 -0.44 3.05
CA ASN A 96 -0.90 0.65 3.97
C ASN A 96 -0.09 1.90 3.62
N LEU A 97 -0.79 2.98 3.23
CA LEU A 97 -0.20 4.28 2.87
C LEU A 97 0.04 5.20 4.07
N ALA A 98 -0.47 4.85 5.26
CA ALA A 98 -0.35 5.68 6.47
C ALA A 98 1.00 5.46 7.16
N CYS A 99 2.08 5.76 6.44
CA CYS A 99 3.45 5.70 6.94
C CYS A 99 4.24 6.95 6.50
N PRO A 100 5.43 7.20 7.09
CA PRO A 100 6.30 8.27 6.62
C PRO A 100 6.69 8.05 5.16
N ARG A 101 6.71 9.14 4.37
CA ARG A 101 7.00 9.09 2.93
C ARG A 101 8.30 8.37 2.60
N GLN A 102 9.37 8.65 3.35
CA GLN A 102 10.67 8.00 3.14
C GLN A 102 10.61 6.48 3.27
N VAL A 103 9.82 5.96 4.22
CA VAL A 103 9.64 4.51 4.40
C VAL A 103 8.98 3.89 3.17
N LEU A 104 8.01 4.59 2.59
CA LEU A 104 7.31 4.13 1.40
C LEU A 104 8.19 4.20 0.15
N GLU A 105 8.97 5.28 -0.02
CA GLU A 105 9.96 5.40 -1.10
C GLU A 105 11.00 4.27 -1.04
N ASP A 106 11.58 4.03 0.12
CA ASP A 106 12.56 2.97 0.32
C ASP A 106 11.96 1.57 0.03
N ALA A 107 10.68 1.38 0.40
CA ALA A 107 9.97 0.14 0.10
C ALA A 107 9.77 -0.05 -1.42
N LEU A 108 9.33 0.98 -2.13
CA LEU A 108 9.15 0.94 -3.58
C LEU A 108 10.45 0.62 -4.32
N LEU A 109 11.56 1.22 -3.91
CA LEU A 109 12.89 0.93 -4.49
C LEU A 109 13.33 -0.52 -4.24
N ARG A 110 13.05 -1.08 -3.05
CA ARG A 110 13.32 -2.49 -2.76
C ARG A 110 12.46 -3.41 -3.64
N LEU A 111 11.19 -3.09 -3.83
CA LEU A 111 10.28 -3.85 -4.69
C LEU A 111 10.78 -3.86 -6.14
N GLU A 112 11.13 -2.69 -6.68
CA GLU A 112 11.69 -2.56 -8.03
C GLU A 112 12.93 -3.44 -8.20
N LYS A 113 13.90 -3.32 -7.28
CA LYS A 113 15.13 -4.12 -7.31
C LYS A 113 14.83 -5.63 -7.26
N ALA A 114 13.91 -6.05 -6.40
CA ALA A 114 13.55 -7.47 -6.27
C ALA A 114 12.93 -8.01 -7.57
N ILE A 115 12.09 -7.23 -8.24
CA ILE A 115 11.46 -7.61 -9.51
C ILE A 115 12.49 -7.67 -10.65
N GLN A 116 13.43 -6.72 -10.71
CA GLN A 116 14.49 -6.69 -11.74
C GLN A 116 15.52 -7.82 -11.59
N THR A 117 15.70 -8.35 -10.39
CA THR A 117 16.67 -9.43 -10.09
C THR A 117 16.05 -10.83 -10.04
N ARG A 118 14.81 -10.96 -10.40
CA ARG A 118 14.03 -12.20 -10.39
C ARG A 118 14.45 -13.24 -11.45
#